data_2b21a0ac0e96222908ecd453786ff2b4
#
_entry.id   2b21a0ac0e96222908ecd453786ff2b4
#
_cell.length_a   1.000
_cell.length_b   1.000
_cell.length_c   1.000
_cell.angle_alpha   90.00
_cell.angle_beta   90.00
_cell.angle_gamma   90.00
#
_symmetry.space_group_name_H-M   'P 1'
#
loop_
_entity.id
_entity.type
_entity.pdbx_description
1 polymer ?
#
loop_
_entity_poly.entity_id
_entity_poly.type
_entity_poly.pdbx_seq_one_letter_code
_entity_poly.pdbx_strand_id
1 'polypeptide(L)'
;MKKEGYYSSGEFARMAHVTLRTIRYYDKQNILKPSYVSDAGARFYTDEDLARLQQILLLKFLGFSLDDIRDMTINDTDYHFMRDSLDVQLKLVRDRIEQLQLVEKAIQDTSDAIQTQHTIDWNQMLDLIHLTGMEKSMKNQYQNATNIAARIKLHNLYSLNKEGWFPWIFSQCHLHSGMNVLELGCGDGALWKQNFSLLPQDIHITLSDISDGMLRDARRALGARDSRFSFAAFDCEKIPAASESYDLVIANHVLFYCDNLENVCREVRRILKPDGRFLCSTYGNSHMKEISQLVSQFDERIVLSANKLYEKFGRENGAQVLEPWFSRVEWISYEDGLLVSDPEPLISYILSCHGNQNQYLLDHYKEFRSFVKKKTEKGLHITKDAGIFICNY
;
A
#
# COMPACT_ATOMS: atom_id res chain seq x y z
N MET A 1 -28.89 -40.54 19.64
CA MET A 1 -28.74 -39.94 20.97
C MET A 1 -28.09 -38.59 20.80
N LYS A 2 -28.69 -37.53 21.34
CA LYS A 2 -28.06 -36.18 21.32
C LYS A 2 -26.96 -36.20 22.38
N LYS A 3 -25.71 -36.03 21.98
CA LYS A 3 -24.60 -35.98 22.94
C LYS A 3 -24.59 -34.57 23.54
N GLU A 4 -24.65 -34.48 24.87
CA GLU A 4 -24.69 -33.21 25.59
C GLU A 4 -23.45 -32.37 25.22
N GLY A 5 -23.61 -31.08 24.92
CA GLY A 5 -22.55 -30.20 24.48
C GLY A 5 -22.19 -30.28 22.99
N TYR A 6 -22.93 -31.03 22.16
CA TYR A 6 -22.70 -31.13 20.73
C TYR A 6 -23.92 -30.68 19.91
N TYR A 7 -23.69 -29.84 18.94
CA TYR A 7 -24.70 -29.29 18.02
C TYR A 7 -24.55 -29.89 16.63
N SER A 8 -25.62 -30.32 16.02
CA SER A 8 -25.59 -30.69 14.60
C SER A 8 -25.27 -29.47 13.72
N SER A 9 -24.78 -29.71 12.50
CA SER A 9 -24.49 -28.60 11.55
C SER A 9 -25.67 -27.65 11.33
N GLY A 10 -26.92 -28.16 11.41
CA GLY A 10 -28.11 -27.33 11.24
C GLY A 10 -28.42 -26.49 12.47
N GLU A 11 -28.27 -27.04 13.68
CA GLU A 11 -28.41 -26.30 14.94
C GLU A 11 -27.35 -25.24 15.05
N PHE A 12 -26.09 -25.59 14.76
CA PHE A 12 -24.94 -24.74 14.80
C PHE A 12 -25.04 -23.54 13.82
N ALA A 13 -25.50 -23.78 12.58
CA ALA A 13 -25.74 -22.73 11.60
C ALA A 13 -26.84 -21.75 12.07
N ARG A 14 -27.91 -22.25 12.70
CA ARG A 14 -28.97 -21.39 13.27
C ARG A 14 -28.47 -20.54 14.43
N MET A 15 -27.68 -21.11 15.33
CA MET A 15 -27.08 -20.37 16.46
C MET A 15 -26.18 -19.18 16.01
N ALA A 16 -25.44 -19.39 14.94
CA ALA A 16 -24.56 -18.38 14.38
C ALA A 16 -25.20 -17.47 13.32
N HIS A 17 -26.52 -17.63 13.05
CA HIS A 17 -27.25 -16.89 12.02
C HIS A 17 -26.61 -16.99 10.62
N VAL A 18 -26.05 -18.14 10.27
CA VAL A 18 -25.48 -18.43 8.95
C VAL A 18 -26.17 -19.58 8.26
N THR A 19 -25.90 -19.78 6.96
CA THR A 19 -26.47 -20.91 6.23
C THR A 19 -25.69 -22.20 6.51
N LEU A 20 -26.38 -23.35 6.41
CA LEU A 20 -25.74 -24.66 6.47
C LEU A 20 -24.64 -24.81 5.38
N ARG A 21 -24.84 -24.15 4.22
CA ARG A 21 -23.86 -24.09 3.13
C ARG A 21 -22.58 -23.39 3.58
N THR A 22 -22.68 -22.31 4.35
CA THR A 22 -21.54 -21.58 4.92
C THR A 22 -20.71 -22.46 5.84
N ILE A 23 -21.37 -23.19 6.76
CA ILE A 23 -20.67 -24.11 7.69
C ILE A 23 -19.92 -25.21 6.92
N ARG A 24 -20.59 -25.85 5.94
CA ARG A 24 -19.96 -26.86 5.09
C ARG A 24 -18.80 -26.32 4.26
N TYR A 25 -18.93 -25.07 3.81
CA TYR A 25 -17.88 -24.40 3.05
C TYR A 25 -16.65 -24.16 3.93
N TYR A 26 -16.82 -23.66 5.15
CA TYR A 26 -15.72 -23.43 6.10
C TYR A 26 -15.03 -24.73 6.51
N ASP A 27 -15.78 -25.83 6.69
CA ASP A 27 -15.17 -27.14 6.91
C ASP A 27 -14.34 -27.60 5.69
N LYS A 28 -14.86 -27.45 4.47
CA LYS A 28 -14.14 -27.81 3.24
C LYS A 28 -12.86 -26.98 3.05
N GLN A 29 -12.88 -25.70 3.46
CA GLN A 29 -11.74 -24.79 3.36
C GLN A 29 -10.74 -24.93 4.52
N ASN A 30 -10.92 -25.87 5.44
CA ASN A 30 -10.10 -26.07 6.64
C ASN A 30 -10.06 -24.83 7.58
N ILE A 31 -11.09 -24.01 7.58
CA ILE A 31 -11.20 -22.82 8.42
C ILE A 31 -11.91 -23.14 9.75
N LEU A 32 -12.96 -23.94 9.67
CA LEU A 32 -13.72 -24.41 10.83
C LEU A 32 -14.03 -25.89 10.67
N LYS A 33 -13.33 -26.73 11.43
CA LYS A 33 -13.56 -28.17 11.46
C LYS A 33 -14.60 -28.55 12.52
N PRO A 34 -15.44 -29.58 12.27
CA PRO A 34 -16.29 -30.11 13.31
C PRO A 34 -15.46 -30.83 14.39
N SER A 35 -15.80 -30.63 15.66
CA SER A 35 -15.18 -31.32 16.79
C SER A 35 -15.44 -32.82 16.79
N TYR A 36 -16.52 -33.28 16.12
CA TYR A 36 -16.83 -34.70 15.98
C TYR A 36 -17.54 -34.99 14.66
N VAL A 37 -17.16 -36.09 14.04
CA VAL A 37 -17.85 -36.64 12.86
C VAL A 37 -18.28 -38.08 13.21
N SER A 38 -19.57 -38.38 13.05
CA SER A 38 -20.09 -39.74 13.31
C SER A 38 -19.68 -40.72 12.20
N ASP A 39 -19.80 -42.02 12.48
CA ASP A 39 -19.55 -43.10 11.48
C ASP A 39 -20.40 -42.94 10.22
N ALA A 40 -21.59 -42.34 10.34
CA ALA A 40 -22.47 -42.01 9.23
C ALA A 40 -22.12 -40.68 8.51
N GLY A 41 -20.98 -40.03 8.86
CA GLY A 41 -20.52 -38.78 8.24
C GLY A 41 -21.28 -37.52 8.73
N ALA A 42 -22.08 -37.60 9.78
CA ALA A 42 -22.74 -36.43 10.36
C ALA A 42 -21.72 -35.61 11.21
N ARG A 43 -21.76 -34.28 11.02
CA ARG A 43 -20.85 -33.33 11.65
C ARG A 43 -21.47 -32.70 12.88
N PHE A 44 -20.68 -32.61 13.96
CA PHE A 44 -21.09 -32.03 15.23
C PHE A 44 -20.05 -31.03 15.72
N TYR A 45 -20.53 -29.93 16.30
CA TYR A 45 -19.75 -28.79 16.76
C TYR A 45 -20.00 -28.51 18.23
N THR A 46 -19.07 -27.87 18.91
CA THR A 46 -19.14 -27.50 20.33
C THR A 46 -19.31 -25.99 20.52
N ASP A 47 -19.41 -25.53 21.77
CA ASP A 47 -19.41 -24.10 22.11
C ASP A 47 -18.07 -23.43 21.77
N GLU A 48 -16.95 -24.16 21.85
CA GLU A 48 -15.63 -23.68 21.42
C GLU A 48 -15.61 -23.43 19.89
N ASP A 49 -16.20 -24.34 19.11
CA ASP A 49 -16.35 -24.15 17.67
C ASP A 49 -17.26 -22.94 17.36
N LEU A 50 -18.27 -22.66 18.24
CA LEU A 50 -19.12 -21.49 18.07
C LEU A 50 -18.35 -20.19 18.31
N ALA A 51 -17.53 -20.14 19.35
CA ALA A 51 -16.65 -18.99 19.59
C ALA A 51 -15.69 -18.76 18.43
N ARG A 52 -15.12 -19.83 17.88
CA ARG A 52 -14.25 -19.78 16.69
C ARG A 52 -15.02 -19.30 15.45
N LEU A 53 -16.24 -19.77 15.23
CA LEU A 53 -17.10 -19.28 14.14
C LEU A 53 -17.41 -17.79 14.28
N GLN A 54 -17.68 -17.31 15.50
CA GLN A 54 -17.93 -15.90 15.76
C GLN A 54 -16.70 -15.05 15.42
N GLN A 55 -15.48 -15.48 15.75
CA GLN A 55 -14.23 -14.83 15.34
C GLN A 55 -14.10 -14.77 13.82
N ILE A 56 -14.36 -15.90 13.13
CA ILE A 56 -14.31 -15.98 11.66
C ILE A 56 -15.30 -14.98 11.04
N LEU A 57 -16.53 -14.93 11.54
CA LEU A 57 -17.57 -14.02 11.03
C LEU A 57 -17.22 -12.56 11.27
N LEU A 58 -16.63 -12.23 12.43
CA LEU A 58 -16.14 -10.89 12.73
C LEU A 58 -15.03 -10.48 11.77
N LEU A 59 -14.04 -11.33 11.57
CA LEU A 59 -12.92 -11.06 10.65
C LEU A 59 -13.42 -10.93 9.20
N LYS A 60 -14.40 -11.76 8.78
CA LYS A 60 -15.07 -11.60 7.47
C LYS A 60 -15.80 -10.28 7.34
N PHE A 61 -16.52 -9.86 8.38
CA PHE A 61 -17.21 -8.57 8.41
C PHE A 61 -16.22 -7.40 8.31
N LEU A 62 -15.04 -7.53 8.92
CA LEU A 62 -13.94 -6.57 8.83
C LEU A 62 -13.19 -6.61 7.49
N GLY A 63 -13.56 -7.50 6.56
CA GLY A 63 -13.04 -7.53 5.19
C GLY A 63 -11.87 -8.49 4.95
N PHE A 64 -11.49 -9.33 5.92
CA PHE A 64 -10.42 -10.31 5.75
C PHE A 64 -10.81 -11.41 4.75
N SER A 65 -9.85 -11.90 3.97
CA SER A 65 -10.04 -13.09 3.14
C SER A 65 -10.15 -14.36 4.00
N LEU A 66 -10.63 -15.45 3.44
CA LEU A 66 -10.71 -16.71 4.18
C LEU A 66 -9.32 -17.31 4.43
N ASP A 67 -8.37 -17.05 3.56
CA ASP A 67 -6.99 -17.51 3.74
C ASP A 67 -6.30 -16.76 4.88
N ASP A 68 -6.48 -15.44 4.98
CA ASP A 68 -6.01 -14.66 6.11
C ASP A 68 -6.59 -15.17 7.44
N ILE A 69 -7.91 -15.42 7.45
CA ILE A 69 -8.60 -15.93 8.63
C ILE A 69 -8.08 -17.30 9.04
N ARG A 70 -7.81 -18.18 8.06
CA ARG A 70 -7.24 -19.50 8.34
C ARG A 70 -5.86 -19.37 9.00
N ASP A 71 -5.00 -18.51 8.45
CA ASP A 71 -3.65 -18.30 8.96
C ASP A 71 -3.65 -17.67 10.36
N MET A 72 -4.60 -16.76 10.63
CA MET A 72 -4.83 -16.17 11.95
C MET A 72 -5.35 -17.16 12.99
N THR A 73 -6.21 -18.11 12.60
CA THR A 73 -6.85 -19.04 13.54
C THR A 73 -6.02 -20.29 13.83
N ILE A 74 -5.05 -20.63 12.99
CA ILE A 74 -4.19 -21.80 13.17
C ILE A 74 -3.03 -21.50 14.14
N ASN A 75 -2.56 -20.24 14.18
CA ASN A 75 -1.47 -19.82 15.05
C ASN A 75 -2.01 -19.02 16.24
N ASP A 76 -2.42 -19.69 17.28
CA ASP A 76 -3.05 -19.13 18.50
C ASP A 76 -2.14 -18.17 19.33
N THR A 77 -0.99 -17.73 18.81
CA THR A 77 0.02 -17.00 19.57
C THR A 77 0.47 -15.67 18.96
N ASP A 78 0.02 -15.27 17.79
CA ASP A 78 0.50 -14.01 17.19
C ASP A 78 -0.54 -12.87 17.23
N TYR A 79 -0.79 -12.38 18.45
CA TYR A 79 -1.59 -11.15 18.67
C TYR A 79 -1.02 -9.93 17.94
N HIS A 80 0.27 -9.90 17.63
CA HIS A 80 0.89 -8.80 16.87
C HIS A 80 0.41 -8.80 15.42
N PHE A 81 0.39 -9.97 14.78
CA PHE A 81 -0.11 -10.09 13.40
C PHE A 81 -1.59 -9.71 13.28
N MET A 82 -2.43 -10.17 14.24
CA MET A 82 -3.86 -9.82 14.28
C MET A 82 -4.05 -8.31 14.48
N ARG A 83 -3.30 -7.70 15.39
CA ARG A 83 -3.34 -6.26 15.66
C ARG A 83 -2.92 -5.45 14.43
N ASP A 84 -1.79 -5.80 13.81
CA ASP A 84 -1.30 -5.12 12.61
C ASP A 84 -2.29 -5.23 11.45
N SER A 85 -2.91 -6.40 11.29
CA SER A 85 -3.96 -6.63 10.28
C SER A 85 -5.22 -5.81 10.56
N LEU A 86 -5.66 -5.68 11.82
CA LEU A 86 -6.79 -4.84 12.21
C LEU A 86 -6.48 -3.35 12.02
N ASP A 87 -5.26 -2.91 12.30
CA ASP A 87 -4.82 -1.53 12.09
C ASP A 87 -4.85 -1.17 10.59
N VAL A 88 -4.44 -2.08 9.72
CA VAL A 88 -4.53 -1.89 8.27
C VAL A 88 -5.99 -1.84 7.81
N GLN A 89 -6.88 -2.71 8.31
CA GLN A 89 -8.32 -2.66 7.98
C GLN A 89 -8.98 -1.36 8.47
N LEU A 90 -8.62 -0.92 9.68
CA LEU A 90 -9.11 0.35 10.21
C LEU A 90 -8.67 1.54 9.33
N LYS A 91 -7.45 1.52 8.82
CA LYS A 91 -6.96 2.51 7.85
C LYS A 91 -7.83 2.51 6.58
N LEU A 92 -8.07 1.35 5.97
CA LEU A 92 -8.91 1.23 4.76
C LEU A 92 -10.34 1.76 4.97
N VAL A 93 -10.93 1.48 6.13
CA VAL A 93 -12.26 2.00 6.48
C VAL A 93 -12.23 3.53 6.60
N ARG A 94 -11.20 4.10 7.22
CA ARG A 94 -11.04 5.55 7.37
C ARG A 94 -10.84 6.24 6.02
N ASP A 95 -9.98 5.69 5.17
CA ASP A 95 -9.77 6.19 3.82
C ASP A 95 -11.08 6.18 3.02
N ARG A 96 -11.90 5.14 3.19
CA ARG A 96 -13.22 5.06 2.57
C ARG A 96 -14.21 6.10 3.09
N ILE A 97 -14.20 6.37 4.39
CA ILE A 97 -15.03 7.43 5.00
C ILE A 97 -14.65 8.77 4.43
N GLU A 98 -13.36 9.07 4.35
CA GLU A 98 -12.85 10.33 3.81
C GLU A 98 -13.27 10.54 2.33
N GLN A 99 -13.14 9.50 1.52
CA GLN A 99 -13.62 9.52 0.15
C GLN A 99 -15.11 9.84 0.05
N LEU A 100 -15.93 9.17 0.85
CA LEU A 100 -17.36 9.41 0.85
C LEU A 100 -17.71 10.83 1.31
N GLN A 101 -16.95 11.41 2.24
CA GLN A 101 -17.11 12.79 2.68
C GLN A 101 -16.77 13.81 1.57
N LEU A 102 -15.73 13.53 0.76
CA LEU A 102 -15.39 14.37 -0.40
C LEU A 102 -16.52 14.31 -1.46
N VAL A 103 -17.04 13.12 -1.73
CA VAL A 103 -18.18 12.94 -2.65
C VAL A 103 -19.44 13.64 -2.12
N GLU A 104 -19.74 13.49 -0.82
CA GLU A 104 -20.86 14.16 -0.16
C GLU A 104 -20.75 15.69 -0.31
N LYS A 105 -19.57 16.24 0.00
CA LYS A 105 -19.32 17.69 -0.12
C LYS A 105 -19.53 18.18 -1.55
N ALA A 106 -18.98 17.47 -2.53
CA ALA A 106 -19.13 17.87 -3.93
C ALA A 106 -20.58 17.79 -4.44
N ILE A 107 -21.34 16.78 -3.97
CA ILE A 107 -22.79 16.72 -4.25
C ILE A 107 -23.50 17.91 -3.62
N GLN A 108 -23.17 18.27 -2.38
CA GLN A 108 -23.75 19.40 -1.66
C GLN A 108 -23.44 20.73 -2.37
N ASP A 109 -22.14 20.96 -2.69
CA ASP A 109 -21.68 22.17 -3.40
C ASP A 109 -22.40 22.32 -4.76
N THR A 110 -22.59 21.21 -5.50
CA THR A 110 -23.31 21.19 -6.76
C THR A 110 -24.81 21.47 -6.57
N SER A 111 -25.42 20.89 -5.54
CA SER A 111 -26.83 21.14 -5.20
C SER A 111 -27.07 22.61 -4.85
N ASP A 112 -26.18 23.20 -4.05
CA ASP A 112 -26.26 24.60 -3.63
C ASP A 112 -26.04 25.56 -4.82
N ALA A 113 -25.13 25.22 -5.75
CA ALA A 113 -24.92 25.99 -6.98
C ALA A 113 -26.15 25.96 -7.90
N ILE A 114 -26.82 24.81 -8.03
CA ILE A 114 -28.08 24.71 -8.79
C ILE A 114 -29.18 25.56 -8.17
N GLN A 115 -29.31 25.54 -6.83
CA GLN A 115 -30.35 26.31 -6.13
C GLN A 115 -30.10 27.82 -6.18
N THR A 116 -28.85 28.25 -6.10
CA THR A 116 -28.50 29.68 -5.97
C THR A 116 -28.24 30.33 -7.32
N GLN A 117 -27.61 29.64 -8.25
CA GLN A 117 -27.12 30.22 -9.52
C GLN A 117 -27.83 29.67 -10.76
N HIS A 118 -28.67 28.63 -10.62
CA HIS A 118 -29.36 27.93 -11.73
C HIS A 118 -28.39 27.43 -12.82
N THR A 119 -27.13 27.23 -12.47
CA THR A 119 -26.06 26.77 -13.37
C THR A 119 -25.40 25.52 -12.82
N ILE A 120 -24.98 24.63 -13.72
CA ILE A 120 -24.18 23.45 -13.36
C ILE A 120 -22.77 23.72 -13.87
N ASP A 121 -21.78 23.72 -12.97
CA ASP A 121 -20.38 23.72 -13.36
C ASP A 121 -19.95 22.29 -13.74
N TRP A 122 -19.97 22.02 -15.05
CA TRP A 122 -19.58 20.74 -15.60
C TRP A 122 -18.11 20.42 -15.39
N ASN A 123 -17.24 21.42 -15.21
CA ASN A 123 -15.82 21.21 -14.93
C ASN A 123 -15.64 20.67 -13.50
N GLN A 124 -16.34 21.22 -12.52
CA GLN A 124 -16.37 20.67 -11.16
C GLN A 124 -16.90 19.23 -11.12
N MET A 125 -17.91 18.90 -11.94
CA MET A 125 -18.39 17.51 -12.05
C MET A 125 -17.38 16.58 -12.74
N LEU A 126 -16.64 17.07 -13.73
CA LEU A 126 -15.56 16.32 -14.38
C LEU A 126 -14.39 16.10 -13.42
N ASP A 127 -14.01 17.11 -12.65
CA ASP A 127 -12.98 17.00 -11.61
C ASP A 127 -13.39 15.98 -10.54
N LEU A 128 -14.67 15.93 -10.16
CA LEU A 128 -15.20 14.92 -9.26
C LEU A 128 -15.14 13.51 -9.87
N ILE A 129 -15.48 13.38 -11.15
CA ILE A 129 -15.37 12.10 -11.89
C ILE A 129 -13.89 11.70 -12.02
N HIS A 130 -12.99 12.64 -12.26
CA HIS A 130 -11.55 12.41 -12.28
C HIS A 130 -11.01 12.00 -10.90
N LEU A 131 -11.37 12.70 -9.84
CA LEU A 131 -11.07 12.33 -8.46
C LEU A 131 -11.59 10.92 -8.14
N THR A 132 -12.83 10.60 -8.47
CA THR A 132 -13.40 9.26 -8.26
C THR A 132 -12.82 8.21 -9.23
N GLY A 133 -12.35 8.59 -10.40
CA GLY A 133 -11.67 7.73 -11.38
C GLY A 133 -10.21 7.44 -11.01
N MET A 134 -9.45 8.43 -10.57
CA MET A 134 -8.11 8.26 -9.98
C MET A 134 -8.19 7.41 -8.70
N GLU A 135 -9.21 7.63 -7.89
CA GLU A 135 -9.52 6.79 -6.73
C GLU A 135 -9.79 5.34 -7.11
N LYS A 136 -10.40 5.05 -8.26
CA LYS A 136 -10.61 3.68 -8.73
C LYS A 136 -9.30 2.98 -9.05
N SER A 137 -8.30 3.71 -9.54
CA SER A 137 -6.93 3.23 -9.74
C SER A 137 -6.17 3.09 -8.41
N MET A 138 -6.24 4.08 -7.53
CA MET A 138 -5.70 4.02 -6.16
C MET A 138 -6.44 2.99 -5.30
N LYS A 139 -7.76 2.88 -5.44
CA LYS A 139 -8.61 1.92 -4.75
C LYS A 139 -8.25 0.48 -5.09
N ASN A 140 -7.87 0.20 -6.35
CA ASN A 140 -7.31 -1.08 -6.72
C ASN A 140 -5.94 -1.32 -6.06
N GLN A 141 -5.17 -0.28 -5.74
CA GLN A 141 -3.90 -0.40 -5.01
C GLN A 141 -4.09 -0.70 -3.51
N TYR A 142 -5.19 -0.21 -2.92
CA TYR A 142 -5.47 -0.36 -1.49
C TYR A 142 -6.61 -1.34 -1.18
N GLN A 143 -7.15 -2.05 -2.17
CA GLN A 143 -8.35 -2.89 -2.02
C GLN A 143 -8.17 -4.08 -1.07
N ASN A 144 -6.94 -4.40 -0.64
CA ASN A 144 -6.69 -5.40 0.40
C ASN A 144 -5.45 -5.02 1.21
N ALA A 145 -5.62 -4.87 2.52
CA ALA A 145 -4.52 -4.83 3.49
C ALA A 145 -3.53 -5.97 3.28
N THR A 146 -4.04 -7.14 2.93
CA THR A 146 -3.31 -8.34 2.55
C THR A 146 -2.37 -8.11 1.36
N ASN A 147 -2.80 -7.37 0.34
CA ASN A 147 -1.97 -7.12 -0.84
C ASN A 147 -0.75 -6.25 -0.52
N ILE A 148 -0.93 -5.22 0.31
CA ILE A 148 0.18 -4.37 0.77
C ILE A 148 1.10 -5.17 1.70
N ALA A 149 0.54 -5.94 2.63
CA ALA A 149 1.31 -6.79 3.54
C ALA A 149 2.12 -7.85 2.79
N ALA A 150 1.55 -8.49 1.75
CA ALA A 150 2.26 -9.45 0.92
C ALA A 150 3.46 -8.82 0.19
N ARG A 151 3.30 -7.58 -0.32
CA ARG A 151 4.39 -6.85 -0.98
C ARG A 151 5.50 -6.49 0.00
N ILE A 152 5.16 -5.90 1.14
CA ILE A 152 6.11 -5.56 2.20
C ILE A 152 6.83 -6.82 2.70
N LYS A 153 6.10 -7.92 2.90
CA LYS A 153 6.65 -9.20 3.36
C LYS A 153 7.71 -9.74 2.42
N LEU A 154 7.45 -9.74 1.09
CA LEU A 154 8.43 -10.21 0.11
C LEU A 154 9.75 -9.41 0.20
N HIS A 155 9.65 -8.07 0.24
CA HIS A 155 10.84 -7.22 0.36
C HIS A 155 11.57 -7.42 1.68
N ASN A 156 10.86 -7.46 2.81
CA ASN A 156 11.48 -7.62 4.13
C ASN A 156 12.20 -8.98 4.29
N LEU A 157 11.64 -10.05 3.73
CA LEU A 157 12.22 -11.39 3.85
C LEU A 157 13.44 -11.60 2.97
N TYR A 158 13.43 -11.05 1.74
CA TYR A 158 14.36 -11.45 0.70
C TYR A 158 15.27 -10.34 0.17
N SER A 159 15.16 -9.10 0.66
CA SER A 159 16.08 -8.02 0.30
C SER A 159 17.51 -8.36 0.70
N LEU A 160 18.42 -8.22 -0.24
CA LEU A 160 19.86 -8.43 -0.06
C LEU A 160 20.50 -7.25 0.66
N ASN A 161 20.02 -6.05 0.44
CA ASN A 161 20.46 -4.86 1.15
C ASN A 161 19.79 -4.78 2.54
N LYS A 162 20.60 -4.91 3.58
CA LYS A 162 20.14 -4.91 4.97
C LYS A 162 20.04 -3.52 5.60
N GLU A 163 20.56 -2.49 4.94
CA GLU A 163 20.37 -1.11 5.36
C GLU A 163 18.91 -0.70 5.31
N GLY A 164 18.22 -1.08 4.24
CA GLY A 164 16.82 -0.73 4.00
C GLY A 164 16.64 0.61 3.25
N TRP A 165 15.52 0.72 2.55
CA TRP A 165 15.21 1.84 1.67
C TRP A 165 15.16 3.20 2.39
N PHE A 166 14.42 3.30 3.49
CA PHE A 166 14.27 4.57 4.21
C PHE A 166 15.53 5.03 4.94
N PRO A 167 16.30 4.17 5.64
CA PRO A 167 17.60 4.56 6.16
C PRO A 167 18.56 5.01 5.08
N TRP A 168 18.59 4.35 3.92
CA TRP A 168 19.42 4.75 2.81
C TRP A 168 19.01 6.13 2.24
N ILE A 169 17.72 6.39 1.98
CA ILE A 169 17.26 7.74 1.55
C ILE A 169 17.64 8.78 2.60
N PHE A 170 17.43 8.48 3.87
CA PHE A 170 17.77 9.39 4.97
C PHE A 170 19.24 9.76 4.97
N SER A 171 20.13 8.80 4.71
CA SER A 171 21.57 9.09 4.59
C SER A 171 21.90 10.06 3.45
N GLN A 172 21.14 10.01 2.34
CA GLN A 172 21.30 10.92 1.19
C GLN A 172 20.77 12.34 1.46
N CYS A 173 19.92 12.51 2.47
CA CYS A 173 19.40 13.82 2.84
C CYS A 173 20.46 14.75 3.41
N HIS A 174 21.55 14.22 4.01
CA HIS A 174 22.62 14.98 4.68
C HIS A 174 22.06 16.07 5.60
N LEU A 175 21.17 15.67 6.51
CA LEU A 175 20.49 16.59 7.41
C LEU A 175 21.44 17.20 8.44
N HIS A 176 21.23 18.47 8.74
CA HIS A 176 21.93 19.18 9.80
C HIS A 176 20.99 20.13 10.56
N SER A 177 21.48 20.64 11.67
CA SER A 177 20.80 21.61 12.52
C SER A 177 20.36 22.85 11.75
N GLY A 178 19.16 23.34 12.02
CA GLY A 178 18.61 24.56 11.43
C GLY A 178 18.02 24.42 10.02
N MET A 179 18.05 23.22 9.42
CA MET A 179 17.43 22.99 8.11
C MET A 179 15.92 23.08 8.15
N ASN A 180 15.34 23.65 7.10
CA ASN A 180 13.93 23.54 6.75
C ASN A 180 13.75 22.49 5.64
N VAL A 181 13.04 21.45 5.92
CA VAL A 181 12.82 20.31 5.01
C VAL A 181 11.35 20.17 4.67
N LEU A 182 11.03 19.91 3.41
CA LEU A 182 9.68 19.57 2.96
C LEU A 182 9.68 18.17 2.36
N GLU A 183 8.80 17.29 2.80
CA GLU A 183 8.48 16.06 2.09
C GLU A 183 7.13 16.18 1.40
N LEU A 184 7.11 15.95 0.10
CA LEU A 184 5.93 15.87 -0.76
C LEU A 184 5.46 14.41 -0.82
N GLY A 185 4.17 14.15 -0.53
CA GLY A 185 3.63 12.80 -0.50
C GLY A 185 4.25 11.93 0.59
N CYS A 186 4.25 12.40 1.83
CA CYS A 186 4.94 11.74 2.95
C CYS A 186 4.31 10.40 3.37
N GLY A 187 3.10 10.07 2.89
CA GLY A 187 2.37 8.90 3.34
C GLY A 187 2.19 8.86 4.86
N ASP A 188 2.48 7.73 5.48
CA ASP A 188 2.41 7.53 6.94
C ASP A 188 3.64 8.02 7.71
N GLY A 189 4.56 8.74 7.06
CA GLY A 189 5.78 9.27 7.66
C GLY A 189 6.87 8.24 7.90
N ALA A 190 6.87 7.13 7.19
CA ALA A 190 7.80 6.01 7.39
C ALA A 190 9.28 6.41 7.30
N LEU A 191 9.64 7.33 6.41
CA LEU A 191 11.02 7.86 6.30
C LEU A 191 11.52 8.41 7.64
N TRP A 192 10.71 9.22 8.29
CA TRP A 192 11.06 9.89 9.53
C TRP A 192 10.91 8.98 10.74
N LYS A 193 9.88 8.14 10.75
CA LYS A 193 9.64 7.16 11.82
C LYS A 193 10.82 6.20 11.99
N GLN A 194 11.35 5.67 10.89
CA GLN A 194 12.45 4.71 10.94
C GLN A 194 13.79 5.36 11.32
N ASN A 195 13.95 6.68 11.10
CA ASN A 195 15.16 7.41 11.35
C ASN A 195 15.03 8.45 12.48
N PHE A 196 13.98 8.34 13.29
CA PHE A 196 13.59 9.34 14.29
C PHE A 196 14.69 9.70 15.27
N SER A 197 15.46 8.71 15.74
CA SER A 197 16.55 8.90 16.69
C SER A 197 17.78 9.61 16.11
N LEU A 198 17.87 9.71 14.79
CA LEU A 198 18.99 10.33 14.07
C LEU A 198 18.72 11.80 13.69
N LEU A 199 17.51 12.29 13.96
CA LEU A 199 17.10 13.64 13.61
C LEU A 199 17.79 14.68 14.48
N PRO A 200 18.34 15.78 13.90
CA PRO A 200 18.76 16.95 14.66
C PRO A 200 17.65 17.53 15.53
N GLN A 201 18.00 18.15 16.66
CA GLN A 201 17.00 18.67 17.59
C GLN A 201 16.27 19.92 17.08
N ASP A 202 16.94 20.76 16.33
CA ASP A 202 16.46 22.05 15.82
C ASP A 202 16.18 22.06 14.31
N ILE A 203 15.85 20.90 13.75
CA ILE A 203 15.38 20.77 12.36
C ILE A 203 13.88 21.05 12.25
N HIS A 204 13.45 21.65 11.14
CA HIS A 204 12.05 21.85 10.82
C HIS A 204 11.65 21.02 9.60
N ILE A 205 10.73 20.08 9.80
CA ILE A 205 10.28 19.15 8.75
C ILE A 205 8.79 19.36 8.52
N THR A 206 8.44 19.81 7.33
CA THR A 206 7.05 19.87 6.87
C THR A 206 6.72 18.60 6.11
N LEU A 207 5.72 17.86 6.57
CA LEU A 207 5.20 16.67 5.91
C LEU A 207 3.94 17.03 5.16
N SER A 208 3.93 16.80 3.86
CA SER A 208 2.73 17.05 3.06
C SER A 208 2.26 15.80 2.34
N ASP A 209 0.95 15.70 2.21
CA ASP A 209 0.28 14.68 1.41
C ASP A 209 -1.05 15.25 0.94
N ILE A 210 -1.57 14.75 -0.19
CA ILE A 210 -2.90 15.12 -0.66
C ILE A 210 -3.99 14.47 0.20
N SER A 211 -3.65 13.38 0.91
CA SER A 211 -4.54 12.62 1.79
C SER A 211 -4.41 13.06 3.24
N ASP A 212 -5.48 13.66 3.79
CA ASP A 212 -5.58 13.94 5.23
C ASP A 212 -5.48 12.67 6.09
N GLY A 213 -5.87 11.51 5.55
CA GLY A 213 -5.73 10.22 6.21
C GLY A 213 -4.29 9.86 6.46
N MET A 214 -3.43 9.98 5.45
CA MET A 214 -1.99 9.75 5.55
C MET A 214 -1.35 10.71 6.57
N LEU A 215 -1.71 11.99 6.52
CA LEU A 215 -1.20 12.98 7.47
C LEU A 215 -1.62 12.69 8.92
N ARG A 216 -2.85 12.17 9.15
CA ARG A 216 -3.26 11.71 10.48
C ARG A 216 -2.40 10.55 10.99
N ASP A 217 -2.10 9.60 10.11
CA ASP A 217 -1.27 8.44 10.45
C ASP A 217 0.18 8.87 10.71
N ALA A 218 0.75 9.75 9.88
CA ALA A 218 2.06 10.35 10.10
C ALA A 218 2.16 11.09 11.44
N ARG A 219 1.16 11.93 11.77
CA ARG A 219 1.08 12.62 13.09
C ARG A 219 1.07 11.65 14.25
N ARG A 220 0.34 10.55 14.12
CA ARG A 220 0.28 9.52 15.17
C ARG A 220 1.61 8.78 15.30
N ALA A 221 2.27 8.47 14.19
CA ALA A 221 3.52 7.74 14.16
C ALA A 221 4.70 8.54 14.72
N LEU A 222 4.74 9.86 14.46
CA LEU A 222 5.86 10.74 14.82
C LEU A 222 5.64 11.50 16.13
N GLY A 223 4.45 11.44 16.67
CA GLY A 223 4.08 12.18 17.89
C GLY A 223 3.55 13.57 17.59
N ALA A 224 2.25 13.79 17.85
CA ALA A 224 1.53 15.03 17.55
C ALA A 224 2.08 16.29 18.24
N ARG A 225 3.02 16.16 19.19
CA ARG A 225 3.59 17.27 19.99
C ARG A 225 5.10 17.51 19.72
N ASP A 226 5.69 16.76 18.80
CA ASP A 226 7.09 17.00 18.44
C ASP A 226 7.18 18.25 17.56
N SER A 227 7.81 19.31 18.09
CA SER A 227 7.89 20.63 17.47
C SER A 227 8.72 20.65 16.17
N ARG A 228 9.48 19.60 15.90
CA ARG A 228 10.24 19.46 14.65
C ARG A 228 9.35 19.23 13.45
N PHE A 229 8.12 18.73 13.64
CA PHE A 229 7.22 18.35 12.55
C PHE A 229 6.04 19.30 12.40
N SER A 230 5.77 19.70 11.18
CA SER A 230 4.52 20.31 10.74
C SER A 230 3.87 19.46 9.64
N PHE A 231 2.55 19.58 9.49
CA PHE A 231 1.78 18.73 8.57
C PHE A 231 0.80 19.61 7.78
N ALA A 232 0.82 19.47 6.46
CA ALA A 232 0.00 20.28 5.57
C ALA A 232 -0.60 19.44 4.44
N ALA A 233 -1.92 19.53 4.23
CA ALA A 233 -2.61 18.89 3.12
C ALA A 233 -2.59 19.82 1.91
N PHE A 234 -1.93 19.41 0.83
CA PHE A 234 -1.94 20.14 -0.45
C PHE A 234 -1.44 19.25 -1.60
N ASP A 235 -1.76 19.68 -2.82
CA ASP A 235 -1.22 19.11 -4.03
C ASP A 235 0.18 19.66 -4.31
N CYS A 236 1.13 18.77 -4.61
CA CYS A 236 2.52 19.15 -4.92
C CYS A 236 2.65 19.98 -6.21
N GLU A 237 1.63 20.03 -7.06
CA GLU A 237 1.57 20.92 -8.22
C GLU A 237 1.31 22.40 -7.84
N LYS A 238 0.90 22.67 -6.59
CA LYS A 238 0.65 24.00 -6.06
C LYS A 238 1.04 24.08 -4.58
N ILE A 239 2.29 24.37 -4.30
CA ILE A 239 2.84 24.35 -2.94
C ILE A 239 2.55 25.68 -2.21
N PRO A 240 1.81 25.69 -1.09
CA PRO A 240 1.45 26.89 -0.35
C PRO A 240 2.59 27.38 0.56
N ALA A 241 3.77 27.60 -0.03
CA ALA A 241 4.96 28.08 0.67
C ALA A 241 5.56 29.30 -0.04
N ALA A 242 6.28 30.12 0.70
CA ALA A 242 7.03 31.24 0.13
C ALA A 242 8.21 30.74 -0.74
N SER A 243 8.66 31.56 -1.67
CA SER A 243 9.88 31.29 -2.41
C SER A 243 11.09 31.21 -1.47
N GLU A 244 12.06 30.39 -1.83
CA GLU A 244 13.35 30.26 -1.11
C GLU A 244 13.20 29.93 0.39
N SER A 245 12.25 29.04 0.75
CA SER A 245 11.96 28.71 2.15
C SER A 245 12.54 27.39 2.63
N TYR A 246 12.93 26.49 1.72
CA TYR A 246 13.39 25.15 2.08
C TYR A 246 14.83 24.89 1.64
N ASP A 247 15.60 24.24 2.52
CA ASP A 247 16.96 23.76 2.26
C ASP A 247 16.94 22.41 1.51
N LEU A 248 15.90 21.61 1.75
CA LEU A 248 15.71 20.30 1.15
C LEU A 248 14.23 20.05 0.87
N VAL A 249 13.94 19.61 -0.35
CA VAL A 249 12.63 19.05 -0.72
C VAL A 249 12.82 17.58 -1.08
N ILE A 250 11.93 16.72 -0.60
CA ILE A 250 11.94 15.28 -0.85
C ILE A 250 10.62 14.88 -1.50
N ALA A 251 10.67 14.04 -2.54
CA ALA A 251 9.51 13.40 -3.15
C ALA A 251 9.77 11.89 -3.32
N ASN A 252 9.41 11.10 -2.30
CA ASN A 252 9.72 9.68 -2.27
C ASN A 252 8.60 8.85 -2.91
N HIS A 253 8.81 8.36 -4.14
CA HIS A 253 7.84 7.63 -4.95
C HIS A 253 6.54 8.41 -5.22
N VAL A 254 6.64 9.69 -5.56
CA VAL A 254 5.51 10.61 -5.76
C VAL A 254 5.34 11.03 -7.21
N LEU A 255 6.41 11.45 -7.88
CA LEU A 255 6.34 12.19 -9.15
C LEU A 255 5.59 11.46 -10.26
N PHE A 256 5.66 10.15 -10.34
CA PHE A 256 4.91 9.39 -11.35
C PHE A 256 3.39 9.36 -11.11
N TYR A 257 2.90 9.86 -9.97
CA TYR A 257 1.46 10.04 -9.72
C TYR A 257 0.96 11.44 -10.08
N CYS A 258 1.85 12.45 -10.19
CA CYS A 258 1.47 13.83 -10.50
C CYS A 258 1.00 13.97 -11.95
N ASP A 259 -0.03 14.76 -12.18
CA ASP A 259 -0.57 14.95 -13.54
C ASP A 259 0.33 15.85 -14.38
N ASN A 260 0.88 16.90 -13.78
CA ASN A 260 1.75 17.88 -14.44
C ASN A 260 3.10 18.00 -13.74
N LEU A 261 4.09 17.24 -14.22
CA LEU A 261 5.46 17.26 -13.69
C LEU A 261 6.16 18.61 -13.84
N GLU A 262 5.82 19.38 -14.87
CA GLU A 262 6.36 20.71 -15.08
C GLU A 262 5.94 21.66 -13.96
N ASN A 263 4.68 21.62 -13.56
CA ASN A 263 4.18 22.40 -12.42
C ASN A 263 4.89 22.02 -11.12
N VAL A 264 5.07 20.73 -10.86
CA VAL A 264 5.78 20.25 -9.66
C VAL A 264 7.22 20.76 -9.66
N CYS A 265 7.96 20.59 -10.76
CA CYS A 265 9.35 21.04 -10.85
C CYS A 265 9.47 22.56 -10.66
N ARG A 266 8.57 23.34 -11.27
CA ARG A 266 8.52 24.80 -11.11
C ARG A 266 8.26 25.22 -9.66
N GLU A 267 7.31 24.59 -8.99
CA GLU A 267 6.99 24.87 -7.59
C GLU A 267 8.15 24.47 -6.67
N VAL A 268 8.72 23.27 -6.85
CA VAL A 268 9.90 22.85 -6.09
C VAL A 268 11.06 23.83 -6.28
N ARG A 269 11.34 24.22 -7.54
CA ARG A 269 12.38 25.19 -7.85
C ARG A 269 12.15 26.55 -7.19
N ARG A 270 10.88 27.00 -7.15
CA ARG A 270 10.49 28.28 -6.54
C ARG A 270 10.74 28.29 -5.03
N ILE A 271 10.41 27.20 -4.33
CA ILE A 271 10.47 27.14 -2.87
C ILE A 271 11.86 26.77 -2.33
N LEU A 272 12.72 26.20 -3.16
CA LEU A 272 14.11 25.89 -2.77
C LEU A 272 14.93 27.18 -2.61
N LYS A 273 15.75 27.22 -1.56
CA LYS A 273 16.79 28.23 -1.41
C LYS A 273 17.86 28.06 -2.50
N PRO A 274 18.70 29.10 -2.76
CA PRO A 274 19.77 29.05 -3.79
C PRO A 274 20.70 27.83 -3.65
N ASP A 275 21.04 27.42 -2.42
CA ASP A 275 21.86 26.23 -2.14
C ASP A 275 21.02 24.99 -1.79
N GLY A 276 19.71 25.05 -2.01
CA GLY A 276 18.79 23.98 -1.69
C GLY A 276 18.87 22.81 -2.65
N ARG A 277 18.43 21.63 -2.17
CA ARG A 277 18.44 20.40 -2.94
C ARG A 277 17.06 19.78 -3.04
N PHE A 278 16.79 19.13 -4.17
CA PHE A 278 15.63 18.31 -4.39
C PHE A 278 16.04 16.85 -4.53
N LEU A 279 15.47 15.97 -3.71
CA LEU A 279 15.61 14.52 -3.78
C LEU A 279 14.30 13.92 -4.25
N CYS A 280 14.29 13.19 -5.35
CA CYS A 280 13.11 12.46 -5.77
C CYS A 280 13.44 11.03 -6.17
N SER A 281 12.65 10.08 -5.66
CA SER A 281 12.87 8.67 -5.93
C SER A 281 11.94 8.13 -6.99
N THR A 282 12.45 7.14 -7.73
CA THR A 282 11.70 6.38 -8.72
C THR A 282 12.37 5.02 -8.96
N TYR A 283 11.85 4.29 -9.93
CA TYR A 283 12.40 3.02 -10.38
C TYR A 283 12.46 2.96 -11.91
N GLY A 284 13.30 2.07 -12.42
CA GLY A 284 13.52 1.89 -13.86
C GLY A 284 12.70 0.72 -14.44
N ASN A 285 12.84 0.54 -15.74
CA ASN A 285 12.13 -0.46 -16.51
C ASN A 285 12.55 -1.92 -16.17
N SER A 286 13.70 -2.09 -15.52
CA SER A 286 14.22 -3.40 -15.09
C SER A 286 13.74 -3.80 -13.70
N HIS A 287 13.00 -2.92 -12.99
CA HIS A 287 12.52 -3.19 -11.63
C HIS A 287 11.57 -4.39 -11.60
N MET A 288 11.93 -5.43 -10.82
CA MET A 288 11.15 -6.65 -10.62
C MET A 288 10.82 -7.41 -11.93
N LYS A 289 11.62 -7.23 -12.99
CA LYS A 289 11.36 -7.81 -14.33
C LYS A 289 11.26 -9.34 -14.34
N GLU A 290 12.00 -10.00 -13.45
CA GLU A 290 12.02 -11.47 -13.36
C GLU A 290 10.66 -12.03 -12.91
N ILE A 291 9.88 -11.27 -12.16
CA ILE A 291 8.52 -11.66 -11.76
C ILE A 291 7.59 -11.64 -12.99
N SER A 292 7.67 -10.58 -13.79
CA SER A 292 6.89 -10.49 -15.03
C SER A 292 7.30 -11.60 -16.02
N GLN A 293 8.59 -11.89 -16.13
CA GLN A 293 9.10 -12.99 -16.95
C GLN A 293 8.64 -14.36 -16.42
N LEU A 294 8.63 -14.54 -15.09
CA LEU A 294 8.17 -15.78 -14.47
C LEU A 294 6.70 -16.08 -14.81
N VAL A 295 5.82 -15.12 -14.66
CA VAL A 295 4.39 -15.31 -14.94
C VAL A 295 4.12 -15.47 -16.43
N SER A 296 4.83 -14.75 -17.29
CA SER A 296 4.73 -14.90 -18.77
C SER A 296 5.23 -16.26 -19.25
N GLN A 297 6.22 -16.88 -18.58
CA GLN A 297 6.64 -18.26 -18.87
C GLN A 297 5.58 -19.30 -18.50
N PHE A 298 4.72 -19.00 -17.53
CA PHE A 298 3.62 -19.88 -17.17
C PHE A 298 2.42 -19.69 -18.11
N ASP A 299 2.03 -18.44 -18.35
CA ASP A 299 0.99 -18.08 -19.32
C ASP A 299 1.29 -16.66 -19.86
N GLU A 300 1.54 -16.56 -21.18
CA GLU A 300 1.92 -15.31 -21.85
C GLU A 300 0.85 -14.21 -21.82
N ARG A 301 -0.40 -14.57 -21.52
CA ARG A 301 -1.52 -13.64 -21.41
C ARG A 301 -1.50 -12.85 -20.10
N ILE A 302 -0.69 -13.27 -19.13
CA ILE A 302 -0.65 -12.64 -17.79
C ILE A 302 0.14 -11.34 -17.84
N VAL A 303 -0.51 -10.26 -17.41
CA VAL A 303 0.07 -8.93 -17.22
C VAL A 303 -0.12 -8.52 -15.77
N LEU A 304 0.96 -8.27 -15.04
CA LEU A 304 0.93 -7.95 -13.60
C LEU A 304 0.57 -6.50 -13.30
N SER A 305 0.80 -5.58 -14.26
CA SER A 305 0.43 -4.17 -14.13
C SER A 305 0.03 -3.61 -15.48
N ALA A 306 -1.15 -2.98 -15.52
CA ALA A 306 -1.63 -2.29 -16.71
C ALA A 306 -0.91 -0.94 -16.92
N ASN A 307 -0.42 -0.31 -15.84
CA ASN A 307 0.21 1.01 -15.87
C ASN A 307 1.70 0.88 -15.54
N LYS A 308 2.53 1.33 -16.45
CA LYS A 308 3.99 1.39 -16.27
C LYS A 308 4.37 2.79 -15.78
N LEU A 309 4.28 3.02 -14.47
CA LEU A 309 4.50 4.32 -13.87
C LEU A 309 5.89 4.92 -14.19
N TYR A 310 6.91 4.07 -14.39
CA TYR A 310 8.26 4.50 -14.80
C TYR A 310 8.29 5.13 -16.19
N GLU A 311 7.31 4.88 -17.06
CA GLU A 311 7.21 5.56 -18.36
C GLU A 311 6.84 7.04 -18.20
N LYS A 312 6.13 7.41 -17.12
CA LYS A 312 5.80 8.81 -16.80
C LYS A 312 6.96 9.51 -16.10
N PHE A 313 7.52 8.90 -15.07
CA PHE A 313 8.72 9.38 -14.36
C PHE A 313 9.51 8.18 -13.84
N GLY A 314 10.54 7.79 -14.55
CA GLY A 314 11.39 6.65 -14.26
C GLY A 314 12.87 7.01 -14.29
N ARG A 315 13.72 6.03 -14.03
CA ARG A 315 15.17 6.18 -14.12
C ARG A 315 15.60 6.66 -15.51
N GLU A 316 14.97 6.13 -16.57
CA GLU A 316 15.37 6.35 -17.95
C GLU A 316 15.02 7.75 -18.48
N ASN A 317 13.94 8.36 -17.98
CA ASN A 317 13.42 9.63 -18.48
C ASN A 317 13.43 10.76 -17.43
N GLY A 318 13.67 10.43 -16.15
CA GLY A 318 13.59 11.40 -15.06
C GLY A 318 14.57 12.56 -15.18
N ALA A 319 15.80 12.29 -15.65
CA ALA A 319 16.77 13.36 -15.88
C ALA A 319 16.26 14.39 -16.89
N GLN A 320 15.66 13.96 -18.01
CA GLN A 320 15.10 14.85 -19.04
C GLN A 320 13.97 15.74 -18.50
N VAL A 321 13.21 15.27 -17.52
CA VAL A 321 12.14 16.03 -16.86
C VAL A 321 12.73 17.09 -15.91
N LEU A 322 13.83 16.76 -15.23
CA LEU A 322 14.43 17.58 -14.16
C LEU A 322 15.46 18.61 -14.66
N GLU A 323 16.25 18.28 -15.67
CA GLU A 323 17.31 19.13 -16.22
C GLU A 323 16.89 20.55 -16.65
N PRO A 324 15.66 20.80 -17.16
CA PRO A 324 15.21 22.15 -17.46
C PRO A 324 15.07 23.07 -16.23
N TRP A 325 14.98 22.49 -15.02
CA TRP A 325 14.65 23.20 -13.79
C TRP A 325 15.83 23.29 -12.81
N PHE A 326 16.78 22.37 -12.89
CA PHE A 326 17.87 22.23 -11.92
C PHE A 326 19.24 22.27 -12.61
N SER A 327 20.21 22.93 -11.99
CA SER A 327 21.53 23.14 -12.56
C SER A 327 22.36 21.84 -12.62
N ARG A 328 22.08 20.89 -11.73
CA ARG A 328 22.70 19.57 -11.68
C ARG A 328 21.67 18.52 -11.31
N VAL A 329 21.61 17.46 -12.10
CA VAL A 329 20.75 16.30 -11.86
C VAL A 329 21.62 15.05 -11.85
N GLU A 330 21.64 14.33 -10.74
CA GLU A 330 22.47 13.14 -10.55
C GLU A 330 21.59 11.97 -10.10
N TRP A 331 21.76 10.81 -10.74
CA TRP A 331 21.09 9.58 -10.34
C TRP A 331 21.99 8.79 -9.39
N ILE A 332 21.43 8.35 -8.26
CA ILE A 332 22.07 7.41 -7.33
C ILE A 332 21.20 6.16 -7.21
N SER A 333 21.77 5.03 -7.61
CA SER A 333 21.11 3.74 -7.51
C SER A 333 21.06 3.23 -6.07
N TYR A 334 19.95 2.66 -5.67
CA TYR A 334 19.87 1.85 -4.46
C TYR A 334 20.23 0.41 -4.82
N GLU A 335 21.45 0.03 -4.47
CA GLU A 335 21.98 -1.30 -4.78
C GLU A 335 21.25 -2.34 -3.94
N ASP A 336 20.27 -3.05 -4.53
CA ASP A 336 19.50 -4.10 -3.88
C ASP A 336 18.99 -5.12 -4.90
N GLY A 337 18.55 -6.24 -4.41
CA GLY A 337 17.88 -7.31 -5.11
C GLY A 337 17.13 -8.18 -4.13
N LEU A 338 16.30 -9.09 -4.62
CA LEU A 338 15.70 -10.12 -3.78
C LEU A 338 16.29 -11.47 -4.16
N LEU A 339 16.56 -12.32 -3.16
CA LEU A 339 16.90 -13.72 -3.36
C LEU A 339 15.81 -14.60 -2.74
N VAL A 340 14.84 -14.96 -3.56
CA VAL A 340 13.62 -15.66 -3.11
C VAL A 340 13.83 -17.16 -3.14
N SER A 341 13.76 -17.81 -1.96
CA SER A 341 13.90 -19.26 -1.79
C SER A 341 12.59 -20.00 -1.44
N ASP A 342 11.56 -19.27 -0.97
CA ASP A 342 10.25 -19.83 -0.69
C ASP A 342 9.22 -19.32 -1.72
N PRO A 343 8.46 -20.20 -2.38
CA PRO A 343 7.46 -19.81 -3.37
C PRO A 343 6.28 -19.01 -2.79
N GLU A 344 5.86 -19.26 -1.54
CA GLU A 344 4.62 -18.73 -1.01
C GLU A 344 4.58 -17.19 -0.91
N PRO A 345 5.61 -16.50 -0.39
CA PRO A 345 5.63 -15.04 -0.40
C PRO A 345 5.66 -14.44 -1.81
N LEU A 346 6.32 -15.11 -2.76
CA LEU A 346 6.36 -14.67 -4.15
C LEU A 346 5.01 -14.85 -4.83
N ILE A 347 4.33 -15.96 -4.62
CA ILE A 347 2.98 -16.22 -5.13
C ILE A 347 2.00 -15.19 -4.54
N SER A 348 2.07 -14.94 -3.24
CA SER A 348 1.26 -13.92 -2.57
C SER A 348 1.49 -12.53 -3.16
N TYR A 349 2.74 -12.18 -3.45
CA TYR A 349 3.09 -10.94 -4.14
C TYR A 349 2.46 -10.88 -5.54
N ILE A 350 2.61 -11.93 -6.36
CA ILE A 350 2.06 -12.01 -7.72
C ILE A 350 0.53 -11.85 -7.70
N LEU A 351 -0.16 -12.57 -6.82
CA LEU A 351 -1.61 -12.48 -6.68
C LEU A 351 -2.08 -11.09 -6.17
N SER A 352 -1.20 -10.37 -5.47
CA SER A 352 -1.46 -9.00 -4.99
C SER A 352 -1.30 -7.92 -6.07
N CYS A 353 -0.80 -8.25 -7.25
CA CYS A 353 -0.62 -7.31 -8.36
C CYS A 353 -1.97 -6.86 -8.97
N HIS A 354 -1.93 -5.76 -9.74
CA HIS A 354 -3.15 -5.09 -10.27
C HIS A 354 -3.38 -5.34 -11.76
N GLY A 355 -2.87 -6.44 -12.25
CA GLY A 355 -3.08 -6.87 -13.62
C GLY A 355 -4.26 -7.83 -13.76
N ASN A 356 -4.13 -8.74 -14.73
CA ASN A 356 -5.13 -9.78 -15.03
C ASN A 356 -4.77 -11.15 -14.46
N GLN A 357 -3.69 -11.24 -13.65
CA GLN A 357 -3.12 -12.51 -13.18
C GLN A 357 -4.14 -13.41 -12.46
N ASN A 358 -5.02 -12.83 -11.64
CA ASN A 358 -6.02 -13.62 -10.89
C ASN A 358 -7.00 -14.36 -11.81
N GLN A 359 -7.30 -13.81 -12.98
CA GLN A 359 -8.17 -14.42 -13.98
C GLN A 359 -7.60 -15.73 -14.52
N TYR A 360 -6.28 -15.83 -14.64
CA TYR A 360 -5.60 -16.98 -15.23
C TYR A 360 -4.98 -17.93 -14.20
N LEU A 361 -4.59 -17.42 -13.03
CA LEU A 361 -3.87 -18.21 -12.03
C LEU A 361 -4.76 -18.95 -11.04
N LEU A 362 -5.96 -18.42 -10.72
CA LEU A 362 -6.79 -19.03 -9.67
C LEU A 362 -7.29 -20.42 -10.05
N ASP A 363 -7.68 -20.65 -11.32
CA ASP A 363 -8.14 -21.94 -11.80
C ASP A 363 -6.98 -22.95 -11.97
N HIS A 364 -5.74 -22.48 -12.13
CA HIS A 364 -4.52 -23.27 -12.31
C HIS A 364 -3.53 -23.12 -11.13
N TYR A 365 -4.06 -22.81 -9.93
CA TYR A 365 -3.24 -22.47 -8.77
C TYR A 365 -2.24 -23.57 -8.38
N LYS A 366 -2.62 -24.84 -8.44
CA LYS A 366 -1.76 -25.97 -8.08
C LYS A 366 -0.57 -26.11 -9.02
N GLU A 367 -0.84 -25.98 -10.31
CA GLU A 367 0.16 -26.03 -11.39
C GLU A 367 1.11 -24.85 -11.28
N PHE A 368 0.57 -23.66 -11.07
CA PHE A 368 1.35 -22.45 -10.88
C PHE A 368 2.24 -22.53 -9.64
N ARG A 369 1.69 -22.97 -8.51
CA ARG A 369 2.46 -23.17 -7.27
C ARG A 369 3.63 -24.13 -7.46
N SER A 370 3.40 -25.24 -8.14
CA SER A 370 4.43 -26.23 -8.46
C SER A 370 5.51 -25.65 -9.38
N PHE A 371 5.09 -24.85 -10.36
CA PHE A 371 5.99 -24.15 -11.26
C PHE A 371 6.88 -23.15 -10.52
N VAL A 372 6.29 -22.26 -9.69
CA VAL A 372 7.04 -21.27 -8.90
C VAL A 372 7.99 -21.96 -7.92
N LYS A 373 7.54 -23.04 -7.25
CA LYS A 373 8.39 -23.83 -6.34
C LYS A 373 9.66 -24.34 -7.04
N LYS A 374 9.53 -24.88 -8.25
CA LYS A 374 10.69 -25.34 -9.04
C LYS A 374 11.64 -24.20 -9.40
N LYS A 375 11.11 -22.99 -9.65
CA LYS A 375 11.91 -21.81 -10.00
C LYS A 375 12.64 -21.20 -8.81
N THR A 376 12.07 -21.32 -7.60
CA THR A 376 12.66 -20.79 -6.36
C THR A 376 13.55 -21.78 -5.61
N GLU A 377 13.57 -23.04 -6.00
CA GLU A 377 14.31 -24.14 -5.33
C GLU A 377 15.82 -23.86 -5.15
N LYS A 378 16.45 -23.18 -6.11
CA LYS A 378 17.86 -22.77 -6.06
C LYS A 378 18.08 -21.30 -5.70
N GLY A 379 17.00 -20.61 -5.28
CA GLY A 379 16.98 -19.17 -5.12
C GLY A 379 16.71 -18.45 -6.44
N LEU A 380 15.60 -17.72 -6.51
CA LEU A 380 15.27 -16.85 -7.63
C LEU A 380 15.77 -15.44 -7.32
N HIS A 381 16.72 -14.96 -8.13
CA HIS A 381 17.17 -13.58 -8.03
C HIS A 381 16.18 -12.66 -8.74
N ILE A 382 15.78 -11.57 -8.09
CA ILE A 382 14.87 -10.56 -8.60
C ILE A 382 15.57 -9.20 -8.52
N THR A 383 15.64 -8.50 -9.64
CA THR A 383 16.29 -7.20 -9.75
C THR A 383 15.46 -6.11 -9.09
N LYS A 384 16.08 -5.29 -8.25
CA LYS A 384 15.52 -4.03 -7.78
C LYS A 384 16.25 -2.88 -8.47
N ASP A 385 15.61 -2.30 -9.45
CA ASP A 385 16.13 -1.15 -10.20
C ASP A 385 15.42 0.11 -9.69
N ALA A 386 15.88 0.61 -8.56
CA ALA A 386 15.33 1.79 -7.88
C ALA A 386 16.46 2.72 -7.41
N GLY A 387 16.14 3.97 -7.17
CA GLY A 387 17.09 4.95 -6.71
C GLY A 387 16.49 6.34 -6.58
N ILE A 388 17.34 7.32 -6.47
CA ILE A 388 16.95 8.73 -6.34
C ILE A 388 17.66 9.59 -7.38
N PHE A 389 16.98 10.64 -7.80
CA PHE A 389 17.63 11.81 -8.39
C PHE A 389 17.93 12.81 -7.29
N ILE A 390 19.16 13.36 -7.29
CA ILE A 390 19.55 14.51 -6.49
C ILE A 390 19.72 15.69 -7.44
N CYS A 391 18.96 16.74 -7.19
CA CYS A 391 18.94 17.93 -8.00
C CYS A 391 19.39 19.14 -7.17
N ASN A 392 20.27 19.95 -7.72
CA ASN A 392 20.70 21.21 -7.11
C ASN A 392 19.98 22.39 -7.77
N TYR A 393 19.81 23.46 -7.01
CA TYR A 393 19.11 24.70 -7.43
C TYR A 393 19.64 25.28 -8.75
#